data_1e369d492631f89d8a0c0a59aa5fcf6a
#
_entry.id   1e369d492631f89d8a0c0a59aa5fcf6a
#
_cell.length_a   1.000
_cell.length_b   1.000
_cell.length_c   1.000
_cell.angle_alpha   90.00
_cell.angle_beta   90.00
_cell.angle_gamma   90.00
#
_symmetry.space_group_name_H-M   'P 1'
#
loop_
_entity.id
_entity.type
_entity.pdbx_description
1 polymer ?
#
loop_
_entity_poly.entity_id
_entity_poly.type
_entity_poly.pdbx_seq_one_letter_code
_entity_poly.pdbx_strand_id
1 'polypeptide(L)'
;MTARPHLASLWLAASLVMPLAAHARDAGANTFYGVGAQYDTTHVYVAPDDVDKFVASFLATFGGQSTKQVVATVTPTPSSTTSQLLQTPVGTVSLFGFKTPIPYPFGAERTGYLVTDIDAAVRAAQAAGADVLVSTFPDPIGRDVVIQWPGGVNMQLYWHTTKPNYATFETIPENRVYLSTERADAFTRSFLRFSHGKVVSDDPRAPGIEIGRVEDSFRRIRIESVFGKMTVLATDGHLPFPYGREMTGYEVKDLNDTLAKARASGATVLVEPFASDHQQSAMVQFPGGYVAEIHAAAK
;
A
#
# COMPACT_ATOMS: atom_id res chain seq x y z
N MET A 1 72.15 60.15 29.33
CA MET A 1 71.54 59.16 30.23
C MET A 1 70.03 59.36 30.11
N THR A 2 69.38 58.63 29.31
CA THR A 2 67.94 58.78 28.93
C THR A 2 67.16 57.59 29.42
N ALA A 3 66.22 57.80 30.33
CA ALA A 3 65.33 56.80 30.86
C ALA A 3 64.15 56.61 29.90
N ARG A 4 63.86 55.36 29.57
CA ARG A 4 62.68 54.96 28.79
C ARG A 4 61.54 54.57 29.75
N PRO A 5 60.29 54.95 29.51
CA PRO A 5 59.14 54.46 30.25
C PRO A 5 58.61 53.16 29.67
N HIS A 6 58.24 52.23 30.58
CA HIS A 6 57.55 50.97 30.26
C HIS A 6 56.07 51.24 30.02
N LEU A 7 55.58 50.85 28.82
CA LEU A 7 54.18 50.78 28.51
C LEU A 7 53.61 49.41 28.96
N ALA A 8 52.71 49.44 29.92
CA ALA A 8 51.95 48.28 30.34
C ALA A 8 50.75 48.08 29.39
N SER A 9 50.73 46.96 28.64
CA SER A 9 49.62 46.58 27.78
C SER A 9 48.55 45.90 28.62
N LEU A 10 47.36 46.51 28.74
CA LEU A 10 46.14 45.87 29.25
C LEU A 10 45.57 45.00 28.18
N TRP A 11 45.45 43.68 28.43
CA TRP A 11 44.69 42.76 27.61
C TRP A 11 43.26 42.79 28.14
N LEU A 12 42.34 43.28 27.30
CA LEU A 12 40.89 43.18 27.52
C LEU A 12 40.41 41.81 26.97
N ALA A 13 40.07 40.89 27.87
CA ALA A 13 39.45 39.63 27.48
C ALA A 13 37.99 39.87 27.14
N ALA A 14 37.66 39.88 25.86
CA ALA A 14 36.28 39.90 25.39
C ALA A 14 35.70 38.46 25.47
N SER A 15 34.86 38.23 26.45
CA SER A 15 34.08 36.97 26.56
C SER A 15 33.01 36.95 25.50
N LEU A 16 33.22 36.15 24.47
CA LEU A 16 32.21 35.86 23.44
C LEU A 16 31.13 34.92 24.05
N VAL A 17 30.02 35.49 24.47
CA VAL A 17 28.83 34.72 24.82
C VAL A 17 28.14 34.33 23.50
N MET A 18 28.37 33.10 23.03
CA MET A 18 27.57 32.53 21.96
C MET A 18 26.17 32.23 22.50
N PRO A 19 25.09 32.71 21.84
CA PRO A 19 23.77 32.25 22.17
C PRO A 19 23.68 30.77 21.78
N LEU A 20 23.41 29.88 22.75
CA LEU A 20 22.91 28.54 22.46
C LEU A 20 21.59 28.72 21.70
N ALA A 21 21.64 28.52 20.40
CA ALA A 21 20.42 28.32 19.61
C ALA A 21 19.74 27.07 20.17
N ALA A 22 18.73 27.29 21.00
CA ALA A 22 17.81 26.26 21.37
C ALA A 22 17.17 25.76 20.06
N HIS A 23 17.62 24.60 19.56
CA HIS A 23 16.90 23.88 18.57
C HIS A 23 15.54 23.53 19.21
N ALA A 24 14.53 24.33 18.90
CA ALA A 24 13.15 23.93 19.12
C ALA A 24 13.02 22.57 18.43
N ARG A 25 13.00 21.49 19.22
CA ARG A 25 12.43 20.25 18.78
C ARG A 25 10.98 20.60 18.45
N ASP A 26 10.70 20.73 17.17
CA ASP A 26 9.34 20.59 16.69
C ASP A 26 8.85 19.27 17.28
N ALA A 27 8.03 19.38 18.31
CA ALA A 27 7.18 18.30 18.75
C ALA A 27 6.25 18.08 17.56
N GLY A 28 6.63 17.14 16.68
CA GLY A 28 5.90 16.83 15.47
C GLY A 28 4.45 16.62 15.84
N ALA A 29 3.60 17.54 15.45
CA ALA A 29 2.19 17.31 15.38
C ALA A 29 2.03 15.98 14.67
N ASN A 30 1.23 15.05 15.20
CA ASN A 30 0.89 13.78 14.56
C ASN A 30 0.22 14.10 13.21
N THR A 31 1.04 14.31 12.18
CA THR A 31 0.55 14.71 10.86
C THR A 31 0.15 13.43 10.15
N PHE A 32 -1.15 13.21 10.03
CA PHE A 32 -1.68 12.12 9.22
C PHE A 32 -1.58 12.52 7.75
N TYR A 33 -0.88 11.70 6.97
CA TYR A 33 -0.72 11.95 5.53
C TYR A 33 -1.84 11.35 4.71
N GLY A 34 -2.52 10.30 5.18
CA GLY A 34 -3.59 9.63 4.46
C GLY A 34 -4.87 10.46 4.40
N VAL A 35 -5.55 10.42 3.26
CA VAL A 35 -6.88 11.04 3.09
C VAL A 35 -7.97 10.15 3.67
N GLY A 36 -7.78 8.83 3.62
CA GLY A 36 -8.69 7.84 4.16
C GLY A 36 -8.79 6.61 3.26
N ALA A 37 -8.98 5.44 3.85
CA ALA A 37 -8.96 4.15 3.16
C ALA A 37 -9.91 4.04 1.96
N GLN A 38 -11.03 4.77 1.96
CA GLN A 38 -11.97 4.77 0.83
C GLN A 38 -11.40 5.44 -0.43
N TYR A 39 -10.28 6.17 -0.31
CA TYR A 39 -9.63 6.84 -1.42
C TYR A 39 -8.38 6.09 -1.89
N ASP A 40 -8.00 5.03 -1.19
CA ASP A 40 -6.88 4.19 -1.56
C ASP A 40 -7.32 3.18 -2.64
N THR A 41 -6.37 2.72 -3.44
CA THR A 41 -6.67 1.86 -4.59
C THR A 41 -5.83 0.60 -4.57
N THR A 42 -6.45 -0.50 -5.01
CA THR A 42 -5.71 -1.68 -5.44
C THR A 42 -5.28 -1.48 -6.88
N HIS A 43 -4.00 -1.69 -7.18
CA HIS A 43 -3.46 -1.64 -8.53
C HIS A 43 -3.55 -3.00 -9.20
N VAL A 44 -4.24 -3.05 -10.32
CA VAL A 44 -4.43 -4.26 -11.12
C VAL A 44 -3.88 -4.05 -12.51
N TYR A 45 -2.98 -4.94 -12.91
CA TYR A 45 -2.33 -4.94 -14.21
C TYR A 45 -2.78 -6.16 -15.00
N VAL A 46 -3.39 -5.93 -16.15
CA VAL A 46 -3.85 -6.99 -17.05
C VAL A 46 -3.34 -6.74 -18.48
N ALA A 47 -3.38 -7.76 -19.33
CA ALA A 47 -3.14 -7.53 -20.75
C ALA A 47 -4.21 -6.58 -21.33
N PRO A 48 -3.86 -5.73 -22.32
CA PRO A 48 -4.82 -4.76 -22.88
C PRO A 48 -6.13 -5.38 -23.34
N ASP A 49 -6.09 -6.58 -23.89
CA ASP A 49 -7.27 -7.33 -24.42
C ASP A 49 -8.12 -7.96 -23.31
N ASP A 50 -7.65 -7.94 -22.08
CA ASP A 50 -8.38 -8.49 -20.93
C ASP A 50 -9.03 -7.40 -20.04
N VAL A 51 -8.80 -6.12 -20.34
CA VAL A 51 -9.34 -4.99 -19.56
C VAL A 51 -10.86 -5.09 -19.44
N ASP A 52 -11.58 -5.21 -20.55
CA ASP A 52 -13.04 -5.26 -20.54
C ASP A 52 -13.59 -6.52 -19.86
N LYS A 53 -12.92 -7.65 -20.04
CA LYS A 53 -13.29 -8.92 -19.38
C LYS A 53 -13.09 -8.81 -17.86
N PHE A 54 -11.98 -8.21 -17.43
CA PHE A 54 -11.74 -7.97 -16.01
C PHE A 54 -12.81 -7.07 -15.40
N VAL A 55 -13.11 -5.93 -16.04
CA VAL A 55 -14.12 -4.97 -15.57
C VAL A 55 -15.48 -5.65 -15.43
N ALA A 56 -15.92 -6.38 -16.46
CA ALA A 56 -17.20 -7.08 -16.44
C ALA A 56 -17.28 -8.11 -15.31
N SER A 57 -16.22 -8.94 -15.15
CA SER A 57 -16.16 -9.98 -14.13
C SER A 57 -16.11 -9.39 -12.71
N PHE A 58 -15.26 -8.38 -12.48
CA PHE A 58 -15.09 -7.78 -11.18
C PHE A 58 -16.35 -7.04 -10.68
N LEU A 59 -17.00 -6.26 -11.56
CA LEU A 59 -18.26 -5.60 -11.24
C LEU A 59 -19.44 -6.55 -11.09
N ALA A 60 -19.50 -7.64 -11.86
CA ALA A 60 -20.51 -8.68 -11.67
C ALA A 60 -20.34 -9.39 -10.31
N THR A 61 -19.12 -9.56 -9.85
CA THR A 61 -18.81 -10.20 -8.55
C THR A 61 -19.15 -9.33 -7.36
N PHE A 62 -18.70 -8.05 -7.37
CA PHE A 62 -18.77 -7.18 -6.18
C PHE A 62 -19.81 -6.06 -6.31
N GLY A 63 -20.38 -5.84 -7.49
CA GLY A 63 -21.22 -4.68 -7.76
C GLY A 63 -20.42 -3.41 -7.98
N GLY A 64 -21.10 -2.27 -7.91
CA GLY A 64 -20.47 -0.95 -8.09
C GLY A 64 -20.50 -0.45 -9.51
N GLN A 65 -19.55 0.42 -9.84
CA GLN A 65 -19.47 1.08 -11.15
C GLN A 65 -18.02 1.31 -11.57
N SER A 66 -17.81 1.63 -12.83
CA SER A 66 -16.50 2.06 -13.33
C SER A 66 -16.57 3.46 -13.94
N THR A 67 -15.43 4.14 -13.95
CA THR A 67 -15.26 5.33 -14.76
C THR A 67 -15.23 4.98 -16.23
N LYS A 68 -15.35 6.01 -17.09
CA LYS A 68 -15.05 5.86 -18.50
C LYS A 68 -13.57 5.46 -18.67
N GLN A 69 -13.33 4.51 -19.58
CA GLN A 69 -11.99 4.09 -19.95
C GLN A 69 -11.25 5.21 -20.68
N VAL A 70 -9.99 5.43 -20.35
CA VAL A 70 -9.11 6.41 -21.00
C VAL A 70 -7.80 5.73 -21.43
N VAL A 71 -7.13 6.32 -22.40
CA VAL A 71 -5.74 5.96 -22.77
C VAL A 71 -4.84 7.10 -22.35
N ALA A 72 -3.88 6.83 -21.48
CA ALA A 72 -3.01 7.84 -20.89
C ALA A 72 -1.59 7.30 -20.69
N THR A 73 -0.64 8.21 -20.48
CA THR A 73 0.67 7.92 -19.92
C THR A 73 0.57 8.09 -18.40
N VAL A 74 0.77 7.00 -17.67
CA VAL A 74 0.66 6.94 -16.20
C VAL A 74 2.00 6.67 -15.53
N THR A 75 3.09 6.84 -16.27
CA THR A 75 4.47 6.61 -15.81
C THR A 75 5.36 7.77 -16.24
N PRO A 76 6.50 8.05 -15.58
CA PRO A 76 7.40 9.13 -15.98
C PRO A 76 8.15 8.83 -17.29
N THR A 77 8.10 7.59 -17.76
CA THR A 77 8.64 7.20 -19.07
C THR A 77 7.53 7.12 -20.12
N PRO A 78 7.82 7.34 -21.41
CA PRO A 78 6.82 7.20 -22.46
C PRO A 78 6.14 5.83 -22.40
N SER A 79 4.83 5.83 -22.20
CA SER A 79 4.00 4.63 -22.15
C SER A 79 2.61 4.92 -22.68
N SER A 80 1.88 3.88 -23.05
CA SER A 80 0.47 3.98 -23.43
C SER A 80 -0.30 2.92 -22.64
N THR A 81 -1.23 3.38 -21.84
CA THR A 81 -1.97 2.54 -20.91
C THR A 81 -3.47 2.81 -21.03
N THR A 82 -4.25 1.77 -21.24
CA THR A 82 -5.69 1.83 -21.01
C THR A 82 -5.89 1.84 -19.50
N SER A 83 -6.48 2.92 -18.98
CA SER A 83 -6.72 3.12 -17.56
C SER A 83 -8.20 3.30 -17.25
N GLN A 84 -8.64 2.71 -16.13
CA GLN A 84 -10.01 2.75 -15.66
C GLN A 84 -10.06 2.57 -14.15
N LEU A 85 -10.95 3.31 -13.48
CA LEU A 85 -11.18 3.16 -12.05
C LEU A 85 -12.47 2.37 -11.83
N LEU A 86 -12.40 1.31 -11.02
CA LEU A 86 -13.56 0.55 -10.56
C LEU A 86 -13.85 0.90 -9.11
N GLN A 87 -15.08 1.31 -8.84
CA GLN A 87 -15.56 1.70 -7.51
C GLN A 87 -16.59 0.69 -7.06
N THR A 88 -16.22 -0.15 -6.12
CA THR A 88 -17.09 -1.21 -5.58
C THR A 88 -17.37 -0.97 -4.10
N PRO A 89 -18.40 -1.60 -3.53
CA PRO A 89 -18.65 -1.52 -2.10
C PRO A 89 -17.53 -2.06 -1.21
N VAL A 90 -16.63 -2.87 -1.77
CA VAL A 90 -15.56 -3.57 -1.03
C VAL A 90 -14.15 -3.02 -1.33
N GLY A 91 -14.03 -2.02 -2.17
CA GLY A 91 -12.74 -1.41 -2.51
C GLY A 91 -12.74 -0.72 -3.87
N THR A 92 -11.76 0.15 -4.06
CA THR A 92 -11.50 0.83 -5.33
C THR A 92 -10.30 0.18 -6.03
N VAL A 93 -10.41 -0.02 -7.33
CA VAL A 93 -9.37 -0.62 -8.17
C VAL A 93 -8.93 0.39 -9.24
N SER A 94 -7.64 0.66 -9.31
CA SER A 94 -6.99 1.27 -10.48
C SER A 94 -6.56 0.17 -11.44
N LEU A 95 -7.24 0.09 -12.57
CA LEU A 95 -7.00 -0.94 -13.58
C LEU A 95 -6.10 -0.38 -14.69
N PHE A 96 -5.06 -1.13 -15.04
CA PHE A 96 -4.07 -0.76 -16.04
C PHE A 96 -3.89 -1.87 -17.09
N GLY A 97 -4.17 -1.55 -18.36
CA GLY A 97 -3.86 -2.37 -19.51
C GLY A 97 -2.79 -1.70 -20.36
N PHE A 98 -1.51 -1.98 -20.10
CA PHE A 98 -0.41 -1.40 -20.84
C PHE A 98 -0.36 -1.90 -22.29
N LYS A 99 -0.40 -0.99 -23.24
CA LYS A 99 -0.21 -1.26 -24.68
C LYS A 99 1.26 -1.24 -25.08
N THR A 100 2.12 -0.72 -24.21
CA THR A 100 3.58 -0.72 -24.32
C THR A 100 4.16 -1.63 -23.24
N PRO A 101 5.44 -2.05 -23.32
CA PRO A 101 6.09 -2.72 -22.19
C PRO A 101 5.96 -1.91 -20.90
N ILE A 102 5.65 -2.59 -19.80
CA ILE A 102 5.49 -1.95 -18.48
C ILE A 102 6.88 -1.55 -17.98
N PRO A 103 7.16 -0.25 -17.72
CA PRO A 103 8.44 0.14 -17.16
C PRO A 103 8.53 -0.26 -15.69
N TYR A 104 9.66 -0.84 -15.26
CA TYR A 104 9.90 -1.12 -13.85
C TYR A 104 9.96 0.20 -13.03
N PRO A 105 9.39 0.26 -11.81
CA PRO A 105 8.77 -0.80 -11.00
C PRO A 105 7.25 -0.95 -11.18
N PHE A 106 6.64 -0.26 -12.14
CA PHE A 106 5.20 -0.37 -12.39
C PHE A 106 4.81 -1.81 -12.71
N GLY A 107 3.66 -2.26 -12.17
CA GLY A 107 3.25 -3.66 -12.22
C GLY A 107 3.80 -4.52 -11.08
N ALA A 108 4.76 -4.01 -10.31
CA ALA A 108 5.27 -4.65 -9.10
C ALA A 108 4.67 -4.08 -7.81
N GLU A 109 4.11 -2.86 -7.83
CA GLU A 109 3.30 -2.31 -6.74
C GLU A 109 1.83 -2.75 -6.91
N ARG A 110 1.17 -3.02 -5.78
CA ARG A 110 -0.23 -3.49 -5.75
C ARG A 110 -1.17 -2.55 -5.02
N THR A 111 -0.64 -1.51 -4.41
CA THR A 111 -1.41 -0.60 -3.58
C THR A 111 -1.01 0.84 -3.87
N GLY A 112 -2.02 1.70 -4.02
CA GLY A 112 -1.88 3.13 -4.08
C GLY A 112 -2.58 3.81 -2.91
N TYR A 113 -1.90 4.73 -2.24
CA TYR A 113 -2.42 5.50 -1.11
C TYR A 113 -2.56 6.97 -1.47
N LEU A 114 -3.78 7.51 -1.34
CA LEU A 114 -4.01 8.94 -1.51
C LEU A 114 -3.51 9.69 -0.28
N VAL A 115 -2.61 10.65 -0.51
CA VAL A 115 -2.03 11.47 0.55
C VAL A 115 -2.45 12.94 0.45
N THR A 116 -2.44 13.64 1.58
CA THR A 116 -2.84 15.05 1.68
C THR A 116 -1.77 15.99 1.15
N ASP A 117 -0.49 15.59 1.22
CA ASP A 117 0.69 16.32 0.74
C ASP A 117 1.76 15.30 0.34
N ILE A 118 2.04 15.20 -0.96
CA ILE A 118 2.95 14.17 -1.47
C ILE A 118 4.40 14.40 -1.05
N ASP A 119 4.86 15.65 -1.00
CA ASP A 119 6.25 15.96 -0.66
C ASP A 119 6.51 15.68 0.84
N ALA A 120 5.53 16.00 1.70
CA ALA A 120 5.59 15.68 3.12
C ALA A 120 5.48 14.17 3.36
N ALA A 121 4.60 13.47 2.66
CA ALA A 121 4.44 12.03 2.76
C ALA A 121 5.70 11.27 2.32
N VAL A 122 6.35 11.70 1.23
CA VAL A 122 7.64 11.12 0.77
C VAL A 122 8.73 11.30 1.83
N ARG A 123 8.87 12.49 2.39
CA ARG A 123 9.87 12.72 3.47
C ARG A 123 9.59 11.85 4.70
N ALA A 124 8.31 11.70 5.07
CA ALA A 124 7.92 10.85 6.19
C ALA A 124 8.18 9.37 5.91
N ALA A 125 7.88 8.89 4.71
CA ALA A 125 8.15 7.51 4.29
C ALA A 125 9.66 7.22 4.34
N GLN A 126 10.51 8.12 3.81
CA GLN A 126 11.98 7.99 3.89
C GLN A 126 12.48 8.00 5.35
N ALA A 127 11.98 8.92 6.19
CA ALA A 127 12.31 8.96 7.61
C ALA A 127 11.84 7.70 8.35
N ALA A 128 10.80 7.04 7.85
CA ALA A 128 10.33 5.76 8.35
C ALA A 128 11.12 4.56 7.82
N GLY A 129 12.01 4.74 6.84
CA GLY A 129 12.89 3.70 6.30
C GLY A 129 12.46 3.15 4.94
N ALA A 130 11.59 3.84 4.22
CA ALA A 130 11.29 3.50 2.83
C ALA A 130 12.32 4.09 1.87
N ASP A 131 12.58 3.39 0.78
CA ASP A 131 13.34 3.88 -0.36
C ASP A 131 12.40 4.49 -1.41
N VAL A 132 12.86 5.52 -2.12
CA VAL A 132 12.14 6.07 -3.28
C VAL A 132 12.67 5.38 -4.54
N LEU A 133 11.83 4.56 -5.18
CA LEU A 133 12.17 3.86 -6.42
C LEU A 133 11.94 4.74 -7.65
N VAL A 134 10.85 5.49 -7.67
CA VAL A 134 10.53 6.48 -8.71
C VAL A 134 10.28 7.80 -8.02
N SER A 135 11.08 8.81 -8.32
CA SER A 135 10.89 10.17 -7.81
C SER A 135 9.51 10.72 -8.19
N THR A 136 8.99 11.65 -7.40
CA THR A 136 7.68 12.27 -7.67
C THR A 136 7.60 12.80 -9.11
N PHE A 137 6.56 12.39 -9.82
CA PHE A 137 6.30 12.75 -11.22
C PHE A 137 4.85 13.19 -11.40
N PRO A 138 4.56 13.99 -12.45
CA PRO A 138 3.19 14.40 -12.76
C PRO A 138 2.39 13.23 -13.33
N ASP A 139 1.14 13.17 -12.95
CA ASP A 139 0.07 12.30 -13.45
C ASP A 139 -1.05 13.21 -14.01
N PRO A 140 -1.96 12.73 -14.88
CA PRO A 140 -3.03 13.57 -15.45
C PRO A 140 -3.92 14.32 -14.45
N ILE A 141 -4.03 13.82 -13.22
CA ILE A 141 -4.90 14.39 -12.18
C ILE A 141 -4.14 14.79 -10.90
N GLY A 142 -2.81 14.64 -10.88
CA GLY A 142 -2.04 14.96 -9.70
C GLY A 142 -0.54 14.71 -9.82
N ARG A 143 0.01 14.07 -8.81
CA ARG A 143 1.41 13.65 -8.74
C ARG A 143 1.51 12.30 -8.03
N ASP A 144 2.43 11.46 -8.51
CA ASP A 144 2.68 10.12 -8.01
C ASP A 144 4.14 9.93 -7.63
N VAL A 145 4.40 8.95 -6.77
CA VAL A 145 5.73 8.48 -6.39
C VAL A 145 5.64 6.98 -6.10
N VAL A 146 6.66 6.22 -6.47
CA VAL A 146 6.75 4.81 -6.07
C VAL A 146 7.83 4.65 -5.03
N ILE A 147 7.45 4.09 -3.89
CA ILE A 147 8.34 3.80 -2.75
C ILE A 147 8.43 2.30 -2.52
N GLN A 148 9.49 1.89 -1.82
CA GLN A 148 9.67 0.51 -1.38
C GLN A 148 9.93 0.47 0.13
N TRP A 149 9.12 -0.30 0.83
CA TRP A 149 9.30 -0.56 2.26
C TRP A 149 10.36 -1.64 2.51
N PRO A 150 10.93 -1.71 3.73
CA PRO A 150 11.77 -2.83 4.15
C PRO A 150 11.06 -4.17 3.86
N GLY A 151 11.79 -5.09 3.21
CA GLY A 151 11.20 -6.37 2.77
C GLY A 151 10.81 -6.40 1.30
N GLY A 152 10.94 -5.28 0.59
CA GLY A 152 10.70 -5.21 -0.85
C GLY A 152 9.26 -4.94 -1.25
N VAL A 153 8.41 -4.49 -0.32
CA VAL A 153 7.01 -4.13 -0.61
C VAL A 153 6.96 -2.78 -1.30
N ASN A 154 6.53 -2.77 -2.55
CA ASN A 154 6.38 -1.56 -3.36
C ASN A 154 4.99 -0.96 -3.17
N MET A 155 4.92 0.36 -3.02
CA MET A 155 3.67 1.11 -2.92
C MET A 155 3.75 2.38 -3.74
N GLN A 156 2.62 2.80 -4.28
CA GLN A 156 2.47 4.13 -4.85
C GLN A 156 1.83 5.05 -3.81
N LEU A 157 2.42 6.24 -3.60
CA LEU A 157 1.70 7.33 -2.96
C LEU A 157 1.28 8.28 -4.07
N TYR A 158 0.06 8.78 -4.00
CA TYR A 158 -0.46 9.72 -4.98
C TYR A 158 -1.21 10.88 -4.33
N TRP A 159 -1.21 12.01 -5.01
CA TRP A 159 -1.88 13.22 -4.58
C TRP A 159 -2.68 13.80 -5.74
N HIS A 160 -3.91 14.15 -5.49
CA HIS A 160 -4.80 14.70 -6.51
C HIS A 160 -4.96 16.21 -6.36
N THR A 161 -4.99 16.92 -7.49
CA THR A 161 -5.27 18.35 -7.54
C THR A 161 -6.70 18.68 -7.07
N THR A 162 -7.62 17.73 -7.22
CA THR A 162 -9.00 17.85 -6.75
C THR A 162 -9.30 16.59 -5.92
N LYS A 163 -9.79 16.81 -4.69
CA LYS A 163 -10.18 15.69 -3.82
C LYS A 163 -11.26 14.85 -4.51
N PRO A 164 -11.05 13.54 -4.68
CA PRO A 164 -12.05 12.67 -5.27
C PRO A 164 -13.28 12.56 -4.37
N ASN A 165 -14.44 12.36 -4.99
CA ASN A 165 -15.71 12.12 -4.30
C ASN A 165 -16.17 10.70 -4.59
N TYR A 166 -15.61 9.73 -3.87
CA TYR A 166 -15.96 8.32 -4.02
C TYR A 166 -17.07 7.94 -3.02
N ALA A 167 -17.87 6.96 -3.41
CA ALA A 167 -18.84 6.37 -2.51
C ALA A 167 -18.15 5.72 -1.30
N THR A 168 -18.83 5.73 -0.16
CA THR A 168 -18.35 5.04 1.04
C THR A 168 -18.36 3.53 0.80
N PHE A 169 -17.30 2.85 1.22
CA PHE A 169 -17.24 1.39 1.21
C PHE A 169 -18.20 0.78 2.24
N GLU A 170 -18.70 -0.42 1.95
CA GLU A 170 -19.37 -1.27 2.94
C GLU A 170 -18.35 -1.96 3.83
N THR A 171 -17.21 -2.35 3.26
CA THR A 171 -16.09 -2.98 3.95
C THR A 171 -14.77 -2.38 3.43
N ILE A 172 -13.74 -2.35 4.29
CA ILE A 172 -12.43 -1.84 3.91
C ILE A 172 -11.55 -3.00 3.47
N PRO A 173 -10.97 -2.94 2.25
CA PRO A 173 -10.09 -3.99 1.75
C PRO A 173 -8.84 -4.14 2.63
N GLU A 174 -8.28 -5.34 2.64
CA GLU A 174 -7.08 -5.69 3.38
C GLU A 174 -5.91 -5.87 2.41
N ASN A 175 -4.84 -5.10 2.58
CA ASN A 175 -3.58 -5.35 1.86
C ASN A 175 -2.84 -6.50 2.53
N ARG A 176 -2.54 -7.56 1.77
CA ARG A 176 -1.89 -8.77 2.26
C ARG A 176 -0.50 -8.88 1.65
N VAL A 177 0.54 -8.79 2.49
CA VAL A 177 1.94 -8.84 2.06
C VAL A 177 2.63 -10.07 2.64
N TYR A 178 3.37 -10.78 1.79
CA TYR A 178 4.17 -11.93 2.19
C TYR A 178 5.63 -11.51 2.36
N LEU A 179 6.15 -11.71 3.56
CA LEU A 179 7.51 -11.30 3.90
C LEU A 179 8.28 -12.46 4.53
N SER A 180 9.61 -12.42 4.43
CA SER A 180 10.42 -13.30 5.23
C SER A 180 10.27 -12.96 6.72
N THR A 181 10.37 -13.96 7.58
CA THR A 181 10.30 -13.79 9.04
C THR A 181 11.27 -12.71 9.53
N GLU A 182 12.45 -12.61 8.91
CA GLU A 182 13.48 -11.63 9.26
C GLU A 182 13.09 -10.19 8.90
N ARG A 183 12.22 -9.99 7.88
CA ARG A 183 11.83 -8.67 7.37
C ARG A 183 10.49 -8.18 7.92
N ALA A 184 9.64 -9.08 8.41
CA ALA A 184 8.31 -8.74 8.91
C ALA A 184 8.34 -7.64 9.98
N ASP A 185 9.24 -7.71 10.96
CA ASP A 185 9.37 -6.69 12.00
C ASP A 185 9.90 -5.36 11.47
N ALA A 186 10.85 -5.39 10.52
CA ALA A 186 11.38 -4.17 9.92
C ALA A 186 10.30 -3.44 9.11
N PHE A 187 9.54 -4.18 8.30
CA PHE A 187 8.39 -3.65 7.58
C PHE A 187 7.35 -3.08 8.54
N THR A 188 6.92 -3.85 9.54
CA THR A 188 5.89 -3.45 10.51
C THR A 188 6.27 -2.15 11.21
N ARG A 189 7.50 -2.05 11.76
CA ARG A 189 7.98 -0.82 12.42
C ARG A 189 8.01 0.39 11.47
N SER A 190 8.46 0.18 10.24
CA SER A 190 8.55 1.21 9.21
C SER A 190 7.17 1.72 8.83
N PHE A 191 6.26 0.80 8.50
CA PHE A 191 4.90 1.14 8.11
C PHE A 191 4.11 1.83 9.24
N LEU A 192 4.22 1.33 10.48
CA LEU A 192 3.57 1.96 11.64
C LEU A 192 4.07 3.39 11.89
N ARG A 193 5.38 3.63 11.73
CA ARG A 193 5.95 4.99 11.90
C ARG A 193 5.39 5.97 10.87
N PHE A 194 5.21 5.52 9.63
CA PHE A 194 4.64 6.33 8.56
C PHE A 194 3.12 6.52 8.71
N SER A 195 2.40 5.43 8.90
CA SER A 195 0.94 5.41 8.86
C SER A 195 0.29 5.87 10.16
N HIS A 196 1.07 6.00 11.25
CA HIS A 196 0.57 6.21 12.62
C HIS A 196 -0.48 5.16 13.02
N GLY A 197 -0.38 3.97 12.43
CA GLY A 197 -1.27 2.85 12.67
C GLY A 197 -0.98 2.12 13.98
N LYS A 198 -1.73 1.07 14.21
CA LYS A 198 -1.56 0.18 15.37
C LYS A 198 -1.57 -1.28 14.93
N VAL A 199 -0.80 -2.12 15.60
CA VAL A 199 -0.96 -3.58 15.52
C VAL A 199 -2.23 -3.95 16.29
N VAL A 200 -3.17 -4.58 15.61
CA VAL A 200 -4.44 -5.05 16.22
C VAL A 200 -4.36 -6.53 16.57
N SER A 201 -3.47 -7.27 15.93
CA SER A 201 -3.18 -8.68 16.23
C SER A 201 -1.77 -9.04 15.78
N ASP A 202 -1.06 -9.80 16.60
CA ASP A 202 0.24 -10.43 16.26
C ASP A 202 0.17 -11.89 16.76
N ASP A 203 -0.13 -12.79 15.83
CA ASP A 203 -0.28 -14.22 16.12
C ASP A 203 0.96 -14.98 15.62
N PRO A 204 1.82 -15.47 16.52
CA PRO A 204 3.03 -16.20 16.14
C PRO A 204 2.75 -17.60 15.59
N ARG A 205 1.50 -18.09 15.68
CA ARG A 205 1.10 -19.42 15.24
C ARG A 205 -0.26 -19.44 14.55
N ALA A 206 -0.45 -18.50 13.62
CA ALA A 206 -1.63 -18.48 12.77
C ALA A 206 -1.73 -19.78 11.94
N PRO A 207 -2.96 -20.24 11.62
CA PRO A 207 -3.16 -21.50 10.90
C PRO A 207 -2.53 -21.48 9.51
N GLY A 208 -1.71 -22.48 9.21
CA GLY A 208 -0.99 -22.58 7.93
C GLY A 208 -1.88 -22.77 6.71
N ILE A 209 -3.15 -23.10 6.88
CA ILE A 209 -4.12 -23.15 5.78
C ILE A 209 -4.25 -21.79 5.07
N GLU A 210 -4.05 -20.68 5.77
CA GLU A 210 -4.09 -19.31 5.20
C GLU A 210 -2.95 -19.04 4.21
N ILE A 211 -1.90 -19.87 4.24
CA ILE A 211 -0.75 -19.80 3.34
C ILE A 211 -0.57 -21.09 2.51
N GLY A 212 -1.61 -21.93 2.47
CA GLY A 212 -1.62 -23.17 1.71
C GLY A 212 -0.78 -24.33 2.32
N ARG A 213 -0.46 -24.25 3.62
CA ARG A 213 0.31 -25.24 4.36
C ARG A 213 -0.50 -25.74 5.56
N VAL A 214 -1.45 -26.62 5.33
CA VAL A 214 -2.51 -27.01 6.30
C VAL A 214 -1.94 -27.49 7.65
N GLU A 215 -0.82 -28.22 7.62
CA GLU A 215 -0.20 -28.79 8.83
C GLU A 215 0.78 -27.82 9.53
N ASP A 216 1.05 -26.66 8.93
CA ASP A 216 2.02 -25.70 9.43
C ASP A 216 1.33 -24.57 10.23
N SER A 217 2.16 -23.74 10.84
CA SER A 217 1.78 -22.44 11.38
C SER A 217 2.78 -21.38 10.95
N PHE A 218 2.34 -20.14 10.97
CA PHE A 218 3.17 -18.98 10.59
C PHE A 218 2.83 -17.78 11.46
N ARG A 219 3.66 -16.73 11.43
CA ARG A 219 3.32 -15.49 12.14
C ARG A 219 2.51 -14.56 11.24
N ARG A 220 1.37 -14.13 11.75
CA ARG A 220 0.49 -13.17 11.09
C ARG A 220 0.34 -11.90 11.93
N ILE A 221 0.66 -10.73 11.33
CA ILE A 221 0.52 -9.43 11.98
C ILE A 221 -0.57 -8.64 11.25
N ARG A 222 -1.58 -8.19 11.98
CA ARG A 222 -2.65 -7.34 11.45
C ARG A 222 -2.46 -5.91 11.94
N ILE A 223 -2.53 -4.95 11.01
CA ILE A 223 -2.34 -3.53 11.25
C ILE A 223 -3.57 -2.77 10.76
N GLU A 224 -4.02 -1.81 11.54
CA GLU A 224 -5.01 -0.82 11.13
C GLU A 224 -4.41 0.57 11.16
N SER A 225 -4.77 1.39 10.17
CA SER A 225 -4.31 2.78 10.04
C SER A 225 -5.33 3.62 9.26
N VAL A 226 -5.02 4.89 9.04
CA VAL A 226 -5.79 5.76 8.14
C VAL A 226 -5.83 5.21 6.70
N PHE A 227 -4.86 4.40 6.30
CA PHE A 227 -4.79 3.70 5.01
C PHE A 227 -5.51 2.34 5.01
N GLY A 228 -6.35 2.07 6.00
CA GLY A 228 -7.12 0.83 6.11
C GLY A 228 -6.39 -0.30 6.80
N LYS A 229 -6.61 -1.52 6.28
CA LYS A 229 -6.13 -2.77 6.87
C LYS A 229 -4.90 -3.29 6.12
N MET A 230 -3.92 -3.78 6.88
CA MET A 230 -2.73 -4.44 6.34
C MET A 230 -2.51 -5.75 7.10
N THR A 231 -2.31 -6.85 6.39
CA THR A 231 -1.91 -8.13 6.97
C THR A 231 -0.53 -8.54 6.47
N VAL A 232 0.39 -8.71 7.39
CA VAL A 232 1.73 -9.24 7.14
C VAL A 232 1.72 -10.74 7.42
N LEU A 233 2.03 -11.53 6.38
CA LEU A 233 2.19 -12.98 6.47
C LEU A 233 3.68 -13.29 6.44
N ALA A 234 4.25 -13.55 7.64
CA ALA A 234 5.67 -13.82 7.80
C ALA A 234 5.96 -15.29 7.56
N THR A 235 6.63 -15.61 6.46
CA THR A 235 6.87 -16.98 6.00
C THR A 235 8.33 -17.20 5.61
N ASP A 236 8.71 -18.45 5.44
CA ASP A 236 10.02 -18.88 4.92
C ASP A 236 10.06 -18.97 3.38
N GLY A 237 8.97 -18.61 2.69
CA GLY A 237 8.80 -18.84 1.26
C GLY A 237 8.32 -20.25 0.94
N HIS A 238 8.59 -20.74 -0.27
CA HIS A 238 8.16 -22.08 -0.73
C HIS A 238 6.65 -22.34 -0.61
N LEU A 239 5.86 -21.32 -0.91
CA LEU A 239 4.40 -21.42 -0.83
C LEU A 239 3.82 -21.97 -2.15
N PRO A 240 2.77 -22.81 -2.08
CA PRO A 240 2.08 -23.25 -3.29
C PRO A 240 1.35 -22.07 -3.94
N PHE A 241 1.22 -22.11 -5.28
CA PHE A 241 0.34 -21.15 -5.95
C PHE A 241 -1.12 -21.34 -5.47
N PRO A 242 -1.89 -20.25 -5.20
CA PRO A 242 -1.61 -18.85 -5.52
C PRO A 242 -0.95 -18.03 -4.40
N TYR A 243 -0.56 -18.64 -3.30
CA TYR A 243 0.04 -17.94 -2.15
C TYR A 243 1.43 -17.35 -2.45
N GLY A 244 1.92 -16.48 -1.55
CA GLY A 244 3.26 -15.89 -1.62
C GLY A 244 3.37 -14.64 -2.50
N ARG A 245 2.28 -14.15 -3.06
CA ARG A 245 2.22 -12.90 -3.81
C ARG A 245 1.42 -11.87 -3.04
N GLU A 246 1.86 -10.62 -3.07
CA GLU A 246 1.05 -9.52 -2.56
C GLU A 246 -0.33 -9.53 -3.23
N MET A 247 -1.37 -9.46 -2.44
CA MET A 247 -2.75 -9.46 -2.92
C MET A 247 -3.66 -8.64 -2.01
N THR A 248 -4.85 -8.35 -2.48
CA THR A 248 -5.89 -7.70 -1.70
C THR A 248 -6.89 -8.74 -1.21
N GLY A 249 -7.28 -8.64 0.07
CA GLY A 249 -8.41 -9.36 0.65
C GLY A 249 -9.66 -8.48 0.63
N TYR A 250 -10.76 -9.02 0.14
CA TYR A 250 -12.06 -8.36 0.07
C TYR A 250 -13.05 -9.02 1.03
N GLU A 251 -13.50 -8.27 2.02
CA GLU A 251 -14.53 -8.72 2.95
C GLU A 251 -15.92 -8.57 2.32
N VAL A 252 -16.70 -9.64 2.31
CA VAL A 252 -18.06 -9.69 1.74
C VAL A 252 -19.07 -10.23 2.75
N LYS A 253 -20.35 -9.96 2.55
CA LYS A 253 -21.43 -10.43 3.45
C LYS A 253 -21.72 -11.91 3.32
N ASP A 254 -21.61 -12.45 2.10
CA ASP A 254 -21.87 -13.87 1.79
C ASP A 254 -20.82 -14.36 0.78
N LEU A 255 -19.92 -15.21 1.27
CA LEU A 255 -18.83 -15.76 0.45
C LEU A 255 -19.37 -16.64 -0.67
N ASN A 256 -20.36 -17.51 -0.38
CA ASN A 256 -20.87 -18.46 -1.36
C ASN A 256 -21.59 -17.77 -2.53
N ASP A 257 -22.43 -16.77 -2.24
CA ASP A 257 -23.09 -15.94 -3.26
C ASP A 257 -22.07 -15.18 -4.11
N THR A 258 -21.05 -14.60 -3.46
CA THR A 258 -19.99 -13.87 -4.16
C THR A 258 -19.17 -14.79 -5.07
N LEU A 259 -18.82 -15.99 -4.61
CA LEU A 259 -18.09 -16.97 -5.43
C LEU A 259 -18.94 -17.50 -6.59
N ALA A 260 -20.26 -17.66 -6.40
CA ALA A 260 -21.17 -18.02 -7.48
C ALA A 260 -21.19 -16.95 -8.59
N LYS A 261 -21.28 -15.67 -8.21
CA LYS A 261 -21.19 -14.53 -9.14
C LYS A 261 -19.83 -14.46 -9.85
N ALA A 262 -18.74 -14.66 -9.12
CA ALA A 262 -17.39 -14.68 -9.67
C ALA A 262 -17.25 -15.77 -10.75
N ARG A 263 -17.66 -17.02 -10.44
CA ARG A 263 -17.64 -18.13 -11.42
C ARG A 263 -18.51 -17.84 -12.65
N ALA A 264 -19.71 -17.33 -12.43
CA ALA A 264 -20.64 -17.01 -13.52
C ALA A 264 -20.14 -15.91 -14.45
N SER A 265 -19.24 -15.03 -13.95
CA SER A 265 -18.64 -13.93 -14.70
C SER A 265 -17.23 -14.22 -15.24
N GLY A 266 -16.79 -15.49 -15.19
CA GLY A 266 -15.53 -15.92 -15.81
C GLY A 266 -14.32 -15.92 -14.89
N ALA A 267 -14.49 -15.69 -13.59
CA ALA A 267 -13.41 -15.89 -12.62
C ALA A 267 -13.25 -17.37 -12.23
N THR A 268 -12.02 -17.75 -11.86
CA THR A 268 -11.70 -19.11 -11.42
C THR A 268 -11.45 -19.11 -9.93
N VAL A 269 -12.12 -19.97 -9.17
CA VAL A 269 -11.81 -20.20 -7.77
C VAL A 269 -10.59 -21.11 -7.71
N LEU A 270 -9.46 -20.56 -7.27
CA LEU A 270 -8.18 -21.29 -7.17
C LEU A 270 -8.06 -22.06 -5.87
N VAL A 271 -8.62 -21.52 -4.79
CA VAL A 271 -8.71 -22.17 -3.49
C VAL A 271 -10.16 -22.10 -3.02
N GLU A 272 -10.76 -23.27 -2.84
CA GLU A 272 -12.13 -23.40 -2.35
C GLU A 272 -12.25 -22.87 -0.91
N PRO A 273 -13.46 -22.52 -0.45
CA PRO A 273 -13.67 -21.97 0.88
C PRO A 273 -13.05 -22.82 1.99
N PHE A 274 -12.25 -22.18 2.81
CA PHE A 274 -11.68 -22.78 4.02
C PHE A 274 -11.95 -21.88 5.23
N ALA A 275 -12.08 -22.49 6.41
CA ALA A 275 -12.25 -21.75 7.66
C ALA A 275 -10.89 -21.46 8.30
N SER A 276 -10.69 -20.24 8.78
CA SER A 276 -9.55 -19.85 9.61
C SER A 276 -9.99 -18.75 10.58
N ASP A 277 -9.64 -18.91 11.86
CA ASP A 277 -10.11 -18.05 12.94
C ASP A 277 -11.65 -17.93 12.95
N HIS A 278 -12.15 -16.69 12.73
CA HIS A 278 -13.57 -16.37 12.72
C HIS A 278 -14.08 -16.03 11.32
N GLN A 279 -13.40 -16.48 10.28
CA GLN A 279 -13.78 -16.18 8.90
C GLN A 279 -13.68 -17.42 8.00
N GLN A 280 -14.38 -17.37 6.88
CA GLN A 280 -14.20 -18.25 5.74
C GLN A 280 -13.54 -17.46 4.63
N SER A 281 -12.53 -18.03 4.00
CA SER A 281 -11.74 -17.39 2.93
C SER A 281 -11.64 -18.30 1.71
N ALA A 282 -11.55 -17.68 0.53
CA ALA A 282 -11.28 -18.35 -0.74
C ALA A 282 -10.32 -17.51 -1.57
N MET A 283 -9.63 -18.10 -2.56
CA MET A 283 -8.82 -17.34 -3.50
C MET A 283 -9.38 -17.45 -4.90
N VAL A 284 -9.50 -16.31 -5.56
CA VAL A 284 -10.14 -16.18 -6.86
C VAL A 284 -9.20 -15.50 -7.84
N GLN A 285 -9.09 -16.05 -9.04
CA GLN A 285 -8.41 -15.42 -10.16
C GLN A 285 -9.43 -14.85 -11.14
N PHE A 286 -9.37 -13.55 -11.34
CA PHE A 286 -10.18 -12.84 -12.33
C PHE A 286 -9.57 -12.93 -13.74
N PRO A 287 -10.34 -12.68 -14.82
CA PRO A 287 -9.80 -12.52 -16.16
C PRO A 287 -8.61 -11.55 -16.19
N GLY A 288 -7.58 -11.88 -16.95
CA GLY A 288 -6.32 -11.12 -16.96
C GLY A 288 -5.32 -11.53 -15.87
N GLY A 289 -5.66 -12.53 -15.02
CA GLY A 289 -4.73 -13.16 -14.10
C GLY A 289 -4.61 -12.50 -12.72
N TYR A 290 -5.42 -11.49 -12.40
CA TYR A 290 -5.45 -10.90 -11.06
C TYR A 290 -6.00 -11.88 -10.03
N VAL A 291 -5.24 -12.12 -8.97
CA VAL A 291 -5.63 -12.99 -7.86
C VAL A 291 -5.99 -12.14 -6.64
N ALA A 292 -7.13 -12.43 -6.05
CA ALA A 292 -7.59 -11.82 -4.82
C ALA A 292 -8.00 -12.88 -3.79
N GLU A 293 -7.90 -12.54 -2.53
CA GLU A 293 -8.56 -13.27 -1.45
C GLU A 293 -9.94 -12.66 -1.22
N ILE A 294 -10.94 -13.50 -0.99
CA ILE A 294 -12.31 -13.07 -0.65
C ILE A 294 -12.70 -13.79 0.63
N HIS A 295 -13.18 -13.04 1.62
CA HIS A 295 -13.59 -13.62 2.88
C HIS A 295 -14.91 -13.06 3.40
N ALA A 296 -15.54 -13.83 4.28
CA ALA A 296 -16.69 -13.42 5.07
C ALA A 296 -16.53 -13.91 6.52
N ALA A 297 -17.18 -13.22 7.47
CA ALA A 297 -17.24 -13.71 8.85
C ALA A 297 -17.81 -15.14 8.89
N ALA A 298 -17.25 -16.01 9.71
CA ALA A 298 -17.81 -17.33 9.96
C ALA A 298 -19.20 -17.17 10.62
N LYS A 299 -20.18 -17.90 10.10
CA LYS A 299 -21.56 -17.93 10.64
C LYS A 299 -21.61 -18.77 11.90
#